data_3ed077822c364648c734a27ce8bb609d
#
_entry.id   3ed077822c364648c734a27ce8bb609d
#
_cell.length_a   1.000
_cell.length_b   1.000
_cell.length_c   1.000
_cell.angle_alpha   90.00
_cell.angle_beta   90.00
_cell.angle_gamma   90.00
#
_symmetry.space_group_name_H-M   'P 1'
#
loop_
_entity.id
_entity.type
_entity.pdbx_description
1 polymer ?
#
loop_
_entity_poly.entity_id
_entity_poly.type
_entity_poly.pdbx_seq_one_letter_code
_entity_poly.pdbx_strand_id
1 'polypeptide(L)'
;MKKFKKLIAVVLTVILSLSVMSVVAFASTTDSLKRTDDGTWLYMENGEHNANYTGLVKYYDTWYYVENGVLNWDYTGPTEYYGTTYYVIKGVLEWDYSSLVCVNDVWHYVENGVYSNDYTGLTKYYGTWYYVEDGVLNWDYTGLTQYYDTWYYVEDGVLNWNKNGLYNYYGNEWCYLTNGQIDTYYTGLVNYYGTWYYVEEGFLNWDYCSLTNYYGTYYGVVNGVLDWNFSGVLRYGTTLYYVRNGVLDWNYKGKAMYCTGKTYTFRNGAAIDYDGYVADAAQALALIKYYEAKEGNTVTLVEAEGMPDDVYNGVAVTVKIRSNDGSEEYYTAITCKNFQQYTNLTGIMENEGDGYLYVIIVAGNHNEDNSVVLSNDAILAYLDGMDSFALLNPISV
;
A
#
# COMPACT_ATOMS: atom_id res chain seq x y z
N MET A 1 3.59 3.16 -6.26
CA MET A 1 2.40 3.81 -5.65
C MET A 1 1.17 3.92 -6.57
N LYS A 2 1.24 4.42 -7.83
CA LYS A 2 0.05 4.49 -8.73
C LYS A 2 -0.56 3.12 -9.09
N LYS A 3 0.24 2.04 -9.19
CA LYS A 3 -0.26 0.67 -9.47
C LYS A 3 -0.87 0.01 -8.23
N PHE A 4 -0.33 0.31 -7.04
CA PHE A 4 -0.88 -0.15 -5.77
C PHE A 4 -2.29 0.41 -5.50
N LYS A 5 -2.54 1.68 -5.86
CA LYS A 5 -3.89 2.28 -5.81
C LYS A 5 -4.90 1.59 -6.74
N LYS A 6 -4.45 1.02 -7.88
CA LYS A 6 -5.33 0.23 -8.76
C LYS A 6 -5.66 -1.15 -8.19
N LEU A 7 -4.73 -1.78 -7.47
CA LEU A 7 -4.97 -3.04 -6.79
C LEU A 7 -5.98 -2.85 -5.63
N ILE A 8 -5.83 -1.76 -4.86
CA ILE A 8 -6.77 -1.38 -3.79
C ILE A 8 -8.18 -1.10 -4.34
N ALA A 9 -8.31 -0.51 -5.53
CA ALA A 9 -9.60 -0.19 -6.13
C ALA A 9 -10.39 -1.44 -6.59
N VAL A 10 -9.71 -2.53 -6.93
CA VAL A 10 -10.36 -3.78 -7.35
C VAL A 10 -10.86 -4.58 -6.15
N VAL A 11 -10.19 -4.50 -4.99
CA VAL A 11 -10.58 -5.22 -3.76
C VAL A 11 -11.72 -4.53 -3.00
N LEU A 12 -11.84 -3.18 -3.10
CA LEU A 12 -12.90 -2.44 -2.39
C LEU A 12 -14.31 -2.56 -3.03
N THR A 13 -14.42 -3.11 -4.25
CA THR A 13 -15.73 -3.24 -4.93
C THR A 13 -16.48 -4.53 -4.58
N VAL A 14 -15.87 -5.46 -3.87
CA VAL A 14 -16.45 -6.78 -3.55
C VAL A 14 -17.14 -6.84 -2.18
N ILE A 15 -16.97 -5.84 -1.31
CA ILE A 15 -17.50 -5.90 0.08
C ILE A 15 -18.95 -5.39 0.22
N LEU A 16 -19.62 -4.97 -0.84
CA LEU A 16 -21.01 -4.44 -0.78
C LEU A 16 -22.01 -5.21 -1.67
N SER A 17 -21.99 -6.54 -1.59
CA SER A 17 -23.18 -7.32 -1.91
C SER A 17 -23.87 -7.74 -0.61
N LEU A 18 -24.56 -6.80 0.05
CA LEU A 18 -25.63 -7.17 0.96
C LEU A 18 -26.65 -7.93 0.13
N SER A 19 -26.61 -9.26 0.20
CA SER A 19 -27.71 -10.09 -0.23
C SER A 19 -28.94 -9.67 0.58
N VAL A 20 -29.83 -8.93 -0.07
CA VAL A 20 -31.18 -8.74 0.41
C VAL A 20 -31.78 -10.15 0.43
N MET A 21 -31.78 -10.81 1.57
CA MET A 21 -32.62 -11.97 1.79
C MET A 21 -34.06 -11.50 1.61
N SER A 22 -34.63 -11.76 0.43
CA SER A 22 -36.06 -11.70 0.27
C SER A 22 -36.66 -12.73 1.21
N VAL A 23 -37.23 -12.25 2.31
CA VAL A 23 -38.09 -13.06 3.16
C VAL A 23 -39.32 -13.41 2.32
N VAL A 24 -39.28 -14.58 1.68
CA VAL A 24 -40.45 -15.17 1.11
C VAL A 24 -41.31 -15.67 2.26
N ALA A 25 -42.37 -14.94 2.55
CA ALA A 25 -43.38 -15.42 3.49
C ALA A 25 -44.01 -16.70 2.91
N PHE A 26 -43.61 -17.85 3.44
CA PHE A 26 -44.26 -19.10 3.11
C PHE A 26 -45.61 -19.16 3.82
N ALA A 27 -46.68 -19.35 3.02
CA ALA A 27 -47.97 -19.74 3.52
C ALA A 27 -47.84 -21.03 4.35
N SER A 28 -48.52 -21.10 5.48
CA SER A 28 -48.63 -22.27 6.35
C SER A 28 -49.01 -23.49 5.53
N THR A 29 -48.01 -24.27 5.10
CA THR A 29 -48.24 -25.60 4.59
C THR A 29 -48.34 -26.56 5.77
N THR A 30 -49.14 -27.60 5.67
CA THR A 30 -49.29 -28.66 6.68
C THR A 30 -48.03 -29.55 6.77
N ASP A 31 -46.97 -29.16 6.12
CA ASP A 31 -45.69 -29.91 6.09
C ASP A 31 -44.90 -29.67 7.38
N SER A 32 -44.57 -30.69 8.08
CA SER A 32 -43.94 -30.61 9.38
C SER A 32 -43.25 -31.90 9.81
N LEU A 33 -42.43 -31.80 10.87
CA LEU A 33 -41.92 -32.98 11.57
C LEU A 33 -42.89 -33.45 12.62
N LYS A 34 -43.13 -34.77 12.67
CA LYS A 34 -43.96 -35.41 13.66
C LYS A 34 -43.19 -36.50 14.36
N ARG A 35 -43.20 -36.46 15.70
CA ARG A 35 -42.57 -37.50 16.53
C ARG A 35 -43.51 -38.69 16.72
N THR A 36 -42.98 -39.90 16.51
CA THR A 36 -43.67 -41.16 16.74
C THR A 36 -43.46 -41.61 18.20
N ASP A 37 -44.19 -42.63 18.65
CA ASP A 37 -44.15 -43.13 20.02
C ASP A 37 -42.79 -43.78 20.38
N ASP A 38 -42.06 -44.29 19.39
CA ASP A 38 -40.70 -44.81 19.55
C ASP A 38 -39.61 -43.73 19.54
N GLY A 39 -40.02 -42.47 19.36
CA GLY A 39 -39.09 -41.32 19.40
C GLY A 39 -38.55 -40.91 18.04
N THR A 40 -38.88 -41.58 16.97
CA THR A 40 -38.47 -41.23 15.58
C THR A 40 -39.20 -39.99 15.12
N TRP A 41 -38.54 -39.13 14.36
CA TRP A 41 -39.14 -37.96 13.74
C TRP A 41 -39.35 -38.17 12.25
N LEU A 42 -40.62 -38.12 11.84
CA LEU A 42 -41.02 -38.30 10.44
C LEU A 42 -41.38 -36.99 9.77
N TYR A 43 -41.01 -36.85 8.51
CA TYR A 43 -41.46 -35.73 7.68
C TYR A 43 -42.87 -36.03 7.13
N MET A 44 -43.75 -35.10 7.45
CA MET A 44 -45.17 -35.17 7.01
C MET A 44 -45.39 -34.12 5.93
N GLU A 45 -45.87 -34.57 4.78
CA GLU A 45 -46.30 -33.71 3.66
C GLU A 45 -47.80 -33.86 3.48
N ASN A 46 -48.55 -32.77 3.50
CA ASN A 46 -50.00 -32.79 3.44
C ASN A 46 -50.65 -33.73 4.49
N GLY A 47 -50.01 -33.92 5.62
CA GLY A 47 -50.49 -34.76 6.71
C GLY A 47 -50.17 -36.25 6.60
N GLU A 48 -49.51 -36.71 5.56
CA GLU A 48 -49.02 -38.06 5.33
C GLU A 48 -47.48 -38.16 5.40
N HIS A 49 -46.95 -39.30 5.84
CA HIS A 49 -45.50 -39.51 5.86
C HIS A 49 -44.94 -39.61 4.43
N ASN A 50 -44.05 -38.71 4.06
CA ASN A 50 -43.35 -38.77 2.77
C ASN A 50 -41.96 -39.45 2.96
N ALA A 51 -41.89 -40.74 2.76
CA ALA A 51 -40.68 -41.56 2.85
C ALA A 51 -39.66 -41.28 1.71
N ASN A 52 -40.01 -40.51 0.69
CA ASN A 52 -39.12 -40.21 -0.44
C ASN A 52 -38.41 -38.85 -0.28
N TYR A 53 -38.79 -38.06 0.73
CA TYR A 53 -38.21 -36.74 0.91
C TYR A 53 -36.82 -36.83 1.53
N THR A 54 -35.85 -36.16 0.93
CA THR A 54 -34.54 -35.93 1.48
C THR A 54 -34.16 -34.47 1.31
N GLY A 55 -33.78 -33.76 2.41
CA GLY A 55 -33.47 -32.34 2.36
C GLY A 55 -33.76 -31.62 3.69
N LEU A 56 -33.78 -30.28 3.63
CA LEU A 56 -34.06 -29.45 4.80
C LEU A 56 -35.55 -29.25 5.04
N VAL A 57 -35.95 -29.37 6.31
CA VAL A 57 -37.31 -29.09 6.78
C VAL A 57 -37.26 -28.13 7.94
N LYS A 58 -38.04 -27.04 7.86
CA LYS A 58 -38.17 -26.12 8.96
C LYS A 58 -39.20 -26.63 9.98
N TYR A 59 -38.80 -26.73 11.24
CA TYR A 59 -39.71 -27.07 12.33
C TYR A 59 -39.51 -26.05 13.47
N TYR A 60 -40.53 -25.29 13.77
CA TYR A 60 -40.45 -24.04 14.53
C TYR A 60 -39.40 -23.09 13.93
N ASP A 61 -38.41 -22.67 14.71
CA ASP A 61 -37.36 -21.74 14.25
C ASP A 61 -36.07 -22.41 13.81
N THR A 62 -36.06 -23.77 13.73
CA THR A 62 -34.88 -24.56 13.42
C THR A 62 -35.05 -25.37 12.14
N TRP A 63 -33.99 -25.50 11.37
CA TRP A 63 -33.94 -26.33 10.16
C TRP A 63 -33.26 -27.64 10.46
N TYR A 64 -33.92 -28.73 10.03
CA TYR A 64 -33.48 -30.09 10.25
C TYR A 64 -33.27 -30.83 8.94
N TYR A 65 -32.30 -31.73 8.91
CA TYR A 65 -32.05 -32.57 7.76
C TYR A 65 -32.83 -33.88 7.87
N VAL A 66 -33.62 -34.12 6.87
CA VAL A 66 -34.41 -35.34 6.71
C VAL A 66 -33.82 -36.17 5.59
N GLU A 67 -33.71 -37.46 5.79
CA GLU A 67 -33.26 -38.45 4.83
C GLU A 67 -34.28 -39.58 4.71
N ASN A 68 -34.79 -39.82 3.48
CA ASN A 68 -35.81 -40.82 3.24
C ASN A 68 -37.02 -40.65 4.18
N GLY A 69 -37.49 -39.42 4.37
CA GLY A 69 -38.63 -39.10 5.22
C GLY A 69 -38.40 -39.14 6.73
N VAL A 70 -37.20 -39.42 7.19
CA VAL A 70 -36.83 -39.52 8.62
C VAL A 70 -35.76 -38.50 8.95
N LEU A 71 -35.93 -37.79 10.06
CA LEU A 71 -34.91 -36.87 10.55
C LEU A 71 -33.64 -37.67 10.91
N ASN A 72 -32.51 -37.28 10.27
CA ASN A 72 -31.23 -37.95 10.46
C ASN A 72 -30.31 -37.14 11.37
N TRP A 73 -30.24 -37.52 12.65
CA TRP A 73 -29.39 -36.87 13.65
C TRP A 73 -27.89 -37.14 13.47
N ASP A 74 -27.53 -38.14 12.68
CA ASP A 74 -26.12 -38.51 12.48
C ASP A 74 -25.54 -37.78 11.25
N TYR A 75 -26.38 -37.11 10.45
CA TYR A 75 -25.93 -36.45 9.26
C TYR A 75 -25.13 -35.19 9.58
N THR A 76 -23.94 -35.12 9.03
CA THR A 76 -23.11 -33.91 9.03
C THR A 76 -22.54 -33.73 7.62
N GLY A 77 -22.86 -32.65 6.95
CA GLY A 77 -22.43 -32.42 5.56
C GLY A 77 -23.24 -31.38 4.82
N PRO A 78 -22.95 -31.23 3.51
CA PRO A 78 -23.65 -30.27 2.66
C PRO A 78 -25.06 -30.78 2.29
N THR A 79 -25.99 -29.86 2.20
CA THR A 79 -27.32 -30.13 1.65
C THR A 79 -27.80 -28.96 0.80
N GLU A 80 -28.39 -29.26 -0.35
CA GLU A 80 -28.92 -28.22 -1.23
C GLU A 80 -30.38 -27.92 -0.89
N TYR A 81 -30.71 -26.63 -0.82
CA TYR A 81 -32.09 -26.17 -0.64
C TYR A 81 -32.32 -24.90 -1.45
N TYR A 82 -33.23 -24.97 -2.43
CA TYR A 82 -33.54 -23.89 -3.39
C TYR A 82 -32.30 -23.28 -4.07
N GLY A 83 -31.36 -24.14 -4.50
CA GLY A 83 -30.13 -23.68 -5.20
C GLY A 83 -29.04 -23.10 -4.31
N THR A 84 -29.21 -23.15 -3.00
CA THR A 84 -28.18 -22.77 -2.01
C THR A 84 -27.70 -24.01 -1.27
N THR A 85 -26.40 -24.18 -1.13
CA THR A 85 -25.80 -25.27 -0.37
C THR A 85 -25.56 -24.84 1.07
N TYR A 86 -26.18 -25.54 2.00
CA TYR A 86 -26.09 -25.34 3.43
C TYR A 86 -25.23 -26.42 4.08
N TYR A 87 -24.64 -26.11 5.24
CA TYR A 87 -23.90 -27.08 6.03
C TYR A 87 -24.70 -27.50 7.27
N VAL A 88 -24.98 -28.77 7.34
CA VAL A 88 -25.71 -29.40 8.44
C VAL A 88 -24.72 -30.07 9.40
N ILE A 89 -24.96 -29.93 10.71
CA ILE A 89 -24.17 -30.58 11.76
C ILE A 89 -25.13 -31.40 12.61
N LYS A 90 -24.93 -32.71 12.65
CA LYS A 90 -25.78 -33.64 13.45
C LYS A 90 -27.26 -33.37 13.23
N GLY A 91 -27.66 -33.36 11.98
CA GLY A 91 -29.05 -33.21 11.58
C GLY A 91 -29.63 -31.80 11.69
N VAL A 92 -28.87 -30.81 12.11
CA VAL A 92 -29.33 -29.43 12.32
C VAL A 92 -28.53 -28.45 11.45
N LEU A 93 -29.19 -27.49 10.84
CA LEU A 93 -28.54 -26.38 10.17
C LEU A 93 -28.12 -25.34 11.21
N GLU A 94 -26.82 -25.18 11.37
CA GLU A 94 -26.21 -24.27 12.35
C GLU A 94 -25.86 -22.94 11.68
N TRP A 95 -26.72 -21.91 11.86
CA TRP A 95 -26.53 -20.59 11.26
C TRP A 95 -25.30 -19.80 11.77
N ASP A 96 -24.83 -20.13 12.96
CA ASP A 96 -23.65 -19.47 13.54
C ASP A 96 -22.34 -20.12 13.12
N TYR A 97 -22.39 -21.19 12.31
CA TYR A 97 -21.21 -21.91 11.91
C TYR A 97 -20.51 -21.19 10.74
N SER A 98 -19.28 -20.74 10.99
CA SER A 98 -18.41 -20.14 9.98
C SER A 98 -17.01 -20.71 10.12
N SER A 99 -16.58 -21.54 9.17
CA SER A 99 -15.28 -22.22 9.19
C SER A 99 -15.02 -22.99 7.91
N LEU A 100 -13.83 -23.62 7.84
CA LEU A 100 -13.52 -24.64 6.82
C LEU A 100 -14.15 -25.98 7.17
N VAL A 101 -14.70 -26.65 6.17
CA VAL A 101 -15.22 -28.00 6.23
C VAL A 101 -14.62 -28.86 5.12
N CYS A 102 -14.25 -30.10 5.44
CA CYS A 102 -13.73 -31.03 4.45
C CYS A 102 -14.85 -31.97 3.98
N VAL A 103 -15.09 -31.97 2.67
CA VAL A 103 -16.07 -32.88 2.03
C VAL A 103 -15.40 -33.52 0.81
N ASN A 104 -15.32 -34.83 0.78
CA ASN A 104 -14.67 -35.60 -0.29
C ASN A 104 -13.24 -35.12 -0.59
N ASP A 105 -12.44 -34.90 0.47
CA ASP A 105 -11.04 -34.41 0.40
C ASP A 105 -10.87 -32.97 -0.14
N VAL A 106 -11.96 -32.25 -0.32
CA VAL A 106 -11.96 -30.81 -0.69
C VAL A 106 -12.37 -29.98 0.53
N TRP A 107 -11.61 -28.93 0.81
CA TRP A 107 -11.91 -28.00 1.89
C TRP A 107 -12.71 -26.80 1.37
N HIS A 108 -13.90 -26.63 1.89
CA HIS A 108 -14.81 -25.56 1.54
C HIS A 108 -14.96 -24.55 2.69
N TYR A 109 -15.16 -23.29 2.35
CA TYR A 109 -15.49 -22.27 3.33
C TYR A 109 -17.01 -22.15 3.48
N VAL A 110 -17.43 -22.27 4.72
CA VAL A 110 -18.81 -22.07 5.14
C VAL A 110 -18.88 -20.78 5.95
N GLU A 111 -19.85 -19.93 5.64
CA GLU A 111 -20.13 -18.70 6.36
C GLU A 111 -21.59 -18.67 6.78
N ASN A 112 -21.86 -18.53 8.09
CA ASN A 112 -23.23 -18.51 8.63
C ASN A 112 -24.06 -19.72 8.15
N GLY A 113 -23.48 -20.92 8.18
CA GLY A 113 -24.14 -22.16 7.77
C GLY A 113 -24.30 -22.35 6.27
N VAL A 114 -23.81 -21.45 5.43
CA VAL A 114 -23.90 -21.48 3.97
C VAL A 114 -22.54 -21.66 3.33
N TYR A 115 -22.44 -22.48 2.30
CA TYR A 115 -21.23 -22.54 1.47
C TYR A 115 -21.03 -21.22 0.73
N SER A 116 -19.94 -20.56 0.99
CA SER A 116 -19.60 -19.27 0.39
C SER A 116 -18.69 -19.49 -0.81
N ASN A 117 -19.26 -19.65 -2.00
CA ASN A 117 -18.52 -19.99 -3.22
C ASN A 117 -17.81 -18.76 -3.84
N ASP A 118 -18.02 -17.57 -3.32
CA ASP A 118 -17.43 -16.31 -3.75
C ASP A 118 -16.41 -15.75 -2.76
N TYR A 119 -16.21 -16.42 -1.61
CA TYR A 119 -15.23 -15.98 -0.64
C TYR A 119 -13.81 -16.23 -1.13
N THR A 120 -13.02 -15.15 -1.16
CA THR A 120 -11.58 -15.23 -1.42
C THR A 120 -10.83 -14.43 -0.35
N GLY A 121 -9.90 -15.08 0.36
CA GLY A 121 -9.14 -14.46 1.44
C GLY A 121 -8.66 -15.44 2.50
N LEU A 122 -8.25 -14.89 3.66
CA LEU A 122 -7.75 -15.69 4.77
C LEU A 122 -8.87 -16.10 5.72
N THR A 123 -8.90 -17.35 6.09
CA THR A 123 -9.77 -17.88 7.14
C THR A 123 -8.97 -18.68 8.16
N LYS A 124 -9.43 -18.67 9.41
CA LYS A 124 -8.74 -19.37 10.51
C LYS A 124 -9.43 -20.69 10.82
N TYR A 125 -8.64 -21.76 10.85
CA TYR A 125 -9.10 -23.09 11.23
C TYR A 125 -8.13 -23.75 12.21
N TYR A 126 -8.61 -24.13 13.38
CA TYR A 126 -7.82 -24.71 14.50
C TYR A 126 -6.51 -23.95 14.80
N GLY A 127 -6.54 -22.61 14.76
CA GLY A 127 -5.38 -21.77 15.09
C GLY A 127 -4.46 -21.43 13.92
N THR A 128 -4.60 -22.11 12.78
CA THR A 128 -3.85 -21.86 11.54
C THR A 128 -4.68 -21.04 10.56
N TRP A 129 -4.04 -20.14 9.81
CA TRP A 129 -4.68 -19.36 8.78
C TRP A 129 -4.45 -19.98 7.41
N TYR A 130 -5.50 -20.12 6.64
CA TYR A 130 -5.51 -20.71 5.32
C TYR A 130 -6.05 -19.74 4.28
N TYR A 131 -5.57 -19.86 3.06
CA TYR A 131 -6.06 -19.09 1.93
C TYR A 131 -7.15 -19.84 1.19
N VAL A 132 -8.28 -19.19 1.06
CA VAL A 132 -9.45 -19.66 0.33
C VAL A 132 -9.57 -18.83 -0.94
N GLU A 133 -9.89 -19.47 -2.05
CA GLU A 133 -10.20 -18.83 -3.34
C GLU A 133 -11.50 -19.43 -3.87
N ASP A 134 -12.44 -18.55 -4.20
CA ASP A 134 -13.78 -18.95 -4.70
C ASP A 134 -14.42 -20.03 -3.81
N GLY A 135 -14.35 -19.84 -2.48
CA GLY A 135 -14.96 -20.72 -1.49
C GLY A 135 -14.21 -22.01 -1.22
N VAL A 136 -13.08 -22.27 -1.89
CA VAL A 136 -12.29 -23.51 -1.74
C VAL A 136 -10.87 -23.17 -1.24
N LEU A 137 -10.35 -23.95 -0.31
CA LEU A 137 -8.99 -23.81 0.15
C LEU A 137 -8.02 -24.11 -1.00
N ASN A 138 -7.20 -23.11 -1.36
CA ASN A 138 -6.24 -23.23 -2.44
C ASN A 138 -4.83 -23.52 -1.90
N TRP A 139 -4.43 -24.80 -1.97
CA TRP A 139 -3.10 -25.26 -1.54
C TRP A 139 -1.96 -24.83 -2.47
N ASP A 140 -2.27 -24.46 -3.71
CA ASP A 140 -1.26 -24.05 -4.69
C ASP A 140 -0.94 -22.56 -4.60
N TYR A 141 -1.69 -21.80 -3.80
CA TYR A 141 -1.49 -20.36 -3.67
C TYR A 141 -0.24 -20.04 -2.86
N THR A 142 0.69 -19.33 -3.48
CA THR A 142 1.84 -18.73 -2.82
C THR A 142 1.95 -17.27 -3.25
N GLY A 143 1.83 -16.34 -2.29
CA GLY A 143 1.83 -14.91 -2.60
C GLY A 143 1.36 -14.04 -1.45
N LEU A 144 1.08 -12.78 -1.75
CA LEU A 144 0.52 -11.83 -0.79
C LEU A 144 -0.99 -11.77 -0.89
N THR A 145 -1.65 -11.84 0.26
CA THR A 145 -3.08 -11.61 0.37
C THR A 145 -3.37 -10.59 1.46
N GLN A 146 -4.42 -9.79 1.25
CA GLN A 146 -4.83 -8.79 2.23
C GLN A 146 -5.90 -9.35 3.17
N TYR A 147 -5.71 -9.11 4.47
CA TYR A 147 -6.74 -9.37 5.47
C TYR A 147 -6.89 -8.12 6.36
N TYR A 148 -8.06 -7.50 6.31
CA TYR A 148 -8.29 -6.13 6.77
C TYR A 148 -7.28 -5.16 6.10
N ASP A 149 -6.58 -4.34 6.88
CA ASP A 149 -5.63 -3.36 6.38
C ASP A 149 -4.18 -3.89 6.29
N THR A 150 -3.96 -5.19 6.49
CA THR A 150 -2.62 -5.79 6.56
C THR A 150 -2.42 -6.81 5.44
N TRP A 151 -1.25 -6.79 4.81
CA TRP A 151 -0.83 -7.76 3.82
C TRP A 151 -0.03 -8.89 4.46
N TYR A 152 -0.40 -10.10 4.14
CA TYR A 152 0.19 -11.33 4.66
C TYR A 152 0.76 -12.18 3.56
N TYR A 153 1.85 -12.88 3.86
CA TYR A 153 2.45 -13.85 2.97
C TYR A 153 1.91 -15.24 3.23
N VAL A 154 1.36 -15.82 2.20
CA VAL A 154 0.87 -17.19 2.16
C VAL A 154 1.85 -18.04 1.35
N GLU A 155 2.11 -19.26 1.80
CA GLU A 155 2.93 -20.24 1.11
C GLU A 155 2.19 -21.57 1.14
N ASP A 156 1.97 -22.17 -0.04
CA ASP A 156 1.23 -23.41 -0.20
C ASP A 156 -0.12 -23.40 0.56
N GLY A 157 -0.91 -22.34 0.34
CA GLY A 157 -2.24 -22.16 0.92
C GLY A 157 -2.27 -21.82 2.42
N VAL A 158 -1.12 -21.71 3.09
CA VAL A 158 -1.01 -21.46 4.53
C VAL A 158 -0.28 -20.16 4.80
N LEU A 159 -0.78 -19.34 5.72
CA LEU A 159 -0.09 -18.13 6.15
C LEU A 159 1.23 -18.49 6.84
N ASN A 160 2.35 -17.99 6.28
CA ASN A 160 3.68 -18.29 6.79
C ASN A 160 4.22 -17.15 7.67
N TRP A 161 4.05 -17.29 8.99
CA TRP A 161 4.56 -16.35 9.99
C TRP A 161 6.09 -16.29 10.10
N ASN A 162 6.81 -17.25 9.52
CA ASN A 162 8.28 -17.28 9.57
C ASN A 162 8.94 -16.58 8.39
N LYS A 163 8.15 -16.12 7.42
CA LYS A 163 8.69 -15.40 6.27
C LYS A 163 9.19 -14.02 6.66
N ASN A 164 10.47 -13.78 6.41
CA ASN A 164 11.13 -12.50 6.68
C ASN A 164 12.03 -12.12 5.52
N GLY A 165 12.29 -10.81 5.36
CA GLY A 165 13.18 -10.28 4.34
C GLY A 165 12.46 -9.80 3.08
N LEU A 166 13.23 -9.56 2.02
CA LEU A 166 12.68 -9.07 0.76
C LEU A 166 11.91 -10.17 0.03
N TYR A 167 10.75 -9.80 -0.48
CA TYR A 167 9.90 -10.63 -1.31
C TYR A 167 9.49 -9.89 -2.57
N ASN A 168 9.76 -10.49 -3.74
CA ASN A 168 9.28 -9.98 -5.02
C ASN A 168 7.84 -10.43 -5.23
N TYR A 169 6.92 -9.49 -5.31
CA TYR A 169 5.50 -9.81 -5.47
C TYR A 169 4.97 -9.51 -6.88
N TYR A 170 5.64 -8.64 -7.64
CA TYR A 170 5.26 -8.38 -9.02
C TYR A 170 6.40 -7.68 -9.80
N GLY A 171 6.92 -8.31 -10.85
CA GLY A 171 7.94 -7.72 -11.72
C GLY A 171 9.18 -7.24 -10.96
N ASN A 172 9.40 -5.94 -10.90
CA ASN A 172 10.46 -5.30 -10.11
C ASN A 172 9.97 -4.76 -8.77
N GLU A 173 8.74 -5.07 -8.36
CA GLU A 173 8.18 -4.58 -7.12
C GLU A 173 8.47 -5.55 -5.97
N TRP A 174 9.16 -5.04 -4.95
CA TRP A 174 9.60 -5.80 -3.80
C TRP A 174 9.09 -5.17 -2.51
N CYS A 175 8.68 -6.00 -1.57
CA CYS A 175 8.35 -5.58 -0.22
C CYS A 175 9.24 -6.26 0.82
N TYR A 176 9.30 -5.66 1.99
CA TYR A 176 9.99 -6.22 3.14
C TYR A 176 8.99 -6.86 4.08
N LEU A 177 9.21 -8.13 4.37
CA LEU A 177 8.38 -8.92 5.25
C LEU A 177 9.02 -9.10 6.61
N THR A 178 8.22 -8.93 7.65
CA THR A 178 8.55 -9.28 9.03
C THR A 178 7.44 -10.16 9.58
N ASN A 179 7.79 -11.38 10.02
CA ASN A 179 6.84 -12.35 10.54
C ASN A 179 5.63 -12.55 9.60
N GLY A 180 5.89 -12.74 8.32
CA GLY A 180 4.87 -13.00 7.32
C GLY A 180 3.97 -11.81 6.96
N GLN A 181 4.28 -10.62 7.41
CA GLN A 181 3.53 -9.38 7.12
C GLN A 181 4.41 -8.37 6.41
N ILE A 182 3.83 -7.53 5.56
CA ILE A 182 4.57 -6.37 5.04
C ILE A 182 4.79 -5.39 6.19
N ASP A 183 6.07 -5.10 6.45
CA ASP A 183 6.49 -4.16 7.49
C ASP A 183 6.60 -2.74 6.91
N THR A 184 5.51 -2.02 6.87
CA THR A 184 5.45 -0.64 6.35
C THR A 184 6.18 0.39 7.22
N TYR A 185 6.62 0.01 8.41
CA TYR A 185 7.41 0.88 9.29
C TYR A 185 8.91 0.73 9.06
N TYR A 186 9.33 -0.30 8.33
CA TYR A 186 10.76 -0.52 8.09
C TYR A 186 11.28 0.42 7.01
N THR A 187 12.33 1.18 7.36
CA THR A 187 13.13 1.97 6.42
C THR A 187 14.60 1.76 6.72
N GLY A 188 15.38 1.36 5.69
CA GLY A 188 16.80 1.09 5.85
C GLY A 188 17.36 0.06 4.89
N LEU A 189 18.60 -0.40 5.18
CA LEU A 189 19.27 -1.39 4.35
C LEU A 189 18.89 -2.82 4.73
N VAL A 190 18.61 -3.63 3.73
CA VAL A 190 18.32 -5.07 3.84
C VAL A 190 19.29 -5.85 2.96
N ASN A 191 19.94 -6.88 3.54
CA ASN A 191 20.74 -7.80 2.75
C ASN A 191 19.86 -8.89 2.13
N TYR A 192 20.00 -9.06 0.82
CA TYR A 192 19.34 -10.13 0.09
C TYR A 192 20.35 -10.80 -0.85
N TYR A 193 20.68 -12.06 -0.55
CA TYR A 193 21.69 -12.85 -1.27
C TYR A 193 23.04 -12.14 -1.49
N GLY A 194 23.50 -11.41 -0.48
CA GLY A 194 24.79 -10.72 -0.49
C GLY A 194 24.78 -9.31 -1.08
N THR A 195 23.69 -8.87 -1.65
CA THR A 195 23.45 -7.50 -2.11
C THR A 195 22.61 -6.74 -1.09
N TRP A 196 22.97 -5.49 -0.82
CA TRP A 196 22.23 -4.64 0.10
C TRP A 196 21.31 -3.70 -0.69
N TYR A 197 20.06 -3.70 -0.32
CA TYR A 197 19.01 -2.89 -0.94
C TYR A 197 18.45 -1.90 0.06
N TYR A 198 18.01 -0.76 -0.43
CA TYR A 198 17.32 0.24 0.39
C TYR A 198 15.82 0.06 0.32
N VAL A 199 15.24 -0.12 1.48
CA VAL A 199 13.79 -0.23 1.69
C VAL A 199 13.32 1.06 2.33
N GLU A 200 12.21 1.59 1.87
CA GLU A 200 11.52 2.75 2.43
C GLU A 200 10.06 2.41 2.67
N GLU A 201 9.62 2.58 3.92
CA GLU A 201 8.25 2.27 4.33
C GLU A 201 7.77 0.88 3.89
N GLY A 202 8.65 -0.11 4.02
CA GLY A 202 8.36 -1.51 3.69
C GLY A 202 8.52 -1.90 2.23
N PHE A 203 8.88 -0.98 1.35
CA PHE A 203 9.05 -1.26 -0.08
C PHE A 203 10.45 -0.91 -0.57
N LEU A 204 10.98 -1.71 -1.50
CA LEU A 204 12.26 -1.42 -2.11
C LEU A 204 12.14 -0.15 -2.97
N ASN A 205 12.95 0.85 -2.66
CA ASN A 205 13.00 2.11 -3.40
C ASN A 205 14.17 2.10 -4.39
N TRP A 206 13.89 1.78 -5.66
CA TRP A 206 14.88 1.77 -6.74
C TRP A 206 15.43 3.14 -7.11
N ASP A 207 14.72 4.19 -6.73
CA ASP A 207 15.08 5.56 -7.10
C ASP A 207 15.93 6.24 -6.02
N TYR A 208 16.12 5.56 -4.89
CA TYR A 208 16.88 6.12 -3.79
C TYR A 208 18.37 6.26 -4.16
N CYS A 209 18.83 7.50 -4.21
CA CYS A 209 20.23 7.86 -4.46
C CYS A 209 20.71 8.82 -3.38
N SER A 210 21.16 8.32 -2.24
CA SER A 210 21.57 9.11 -1.10
C SER A 210 22.45 8.32 -0.14
N LEU A 211 22.79 8.92 1.00
CA LEU A 211 23.39 8.21 2.12
C LEU A 211 22.30 7.64 3.01
N THR A 212 22.56 6.46 3.56
CA THR A 212 21.74 5.88 4.63
C THR A 212 22.61 5.45 5.80
N ASN A 213 22.13 5.67 7.04
CA ASN A 213 22.83 5.24 8.24
C ASN A 213 22.46 3.78 8.55
N TYR A 214 23.48 2.94 8.73
CA TYR A 214 23.32 1.57 9.19
C TYR A 214 24.34 1.28 10.27
N TYR A 215 23.85 1.08 11.50
CA TYR A 215 24.68 0.87 12.72
C TYR A 215 25.79 1.92 12.90
N GLY A 216 25.47 3.20 12.67
CA GLY A 216 26.40 4.31 12.89
C GLY A 216 27.36 4.59 11.73
N THR A 217 27.32 3.80 10.66
CA THR A 217 28.08 4.04 9.43
C THR A 217 27.15 4.53 8.34
N TYR A 218 27.59 5.54 7.58
CA TYR A 218 26.84 6.05 6.43
C TYR A 218 27.32 5.39 5.16
N TYR A 219 26.38 4.75 4.47
CA TYR A 219 26.60 4.05 3.21
C TYR A 219 25.97 4.78 2.05
N GLY A 220 26.65 4.76 0.90
CA GLY A 220 26.13 5.31 -0.35
C GLY A 220 25.24 4.31 -1.05
N VAL A 221 24.00 4.70 -1.26
CA VAL A 221 23.02 3.95 -2.03
C VAL A 221 22.82 4.67 -3.36
N VAL A 222 22.84 3.91 -4.45
CA VAL A 222 22.60 4.41 -5.80
C VAL A 222 21.58 3.51 -6.49
N ASN A 223 20.48 4.10 -6.96
CA ASN A 223 19.38 3.35 -7.55
C ASN A 223 18.89 2.21 -6.65
N GLY A 224 18.68 2.51 -5.37
CA GLY A 224 18.17 1.57 -4.38
C GLY A 224 19.17 0.49 -3.92
N VAL A 225 20.41 0.50 -4.41
CA VAL A 225 21.42 -0.53 -4.10
C VAL A 225 22.64 0.12 -3.45
N LEU A 226 23.14 -0.49 -2.37
CA LEU A 226 24.43 -0.13 -1.82
C LEU A 226 25.55 -0.59 -2.78
N ASP A 227 26.16 0.37 -3.45
CA ASP A 227 27.24 0.11 -4.41
C ASP A 227 28.62 0.28 -3.77
N TRP A 228 29.27 -0.84 -3.46
CA TRP A 228 30.64 -0.86 -2.89
C TRP A 228 31.72 -0.33 -3.84
N ASN A 229 31.42 -0.17 -5.12
CA ASN A 229 32.35 0.39 -6.11
C ASN A 229 32.13 1.90 -6.29
N PHE A 230 31.02 2.42 -5.80
CA PHE A 230 30.69 3.83 -5.96
C PHE A 230 31.68 4.71 -5.20
N SER A 231 32.26 5.66 -5.92
CA SER A 231 33.05 6.74 -5.33
C SER A 231 32.68 8.05 -6.01
N GLY A 232 32.09 8.96 -5.26
CA GLY A 232 31.53 10.19 -5.81
C GLY A 232 30.79 11.01 -4.77
N VAL A 233 29.94 11.90 -5.22
CA VAL A 233 29.18 12.81 -4.36
C VAL A 233 27.73 12.39 -4.30
N LEU A 234 27.22 12.22 -3.07
CA LEU A 234 25.80 12.00 -2.81
C LEU A 234 25.26 13.11 -1.92
N ARG A 235 23.99 13.42 -2.07
CA ARG A 235 23.26 14.33 -1.19
C ARG A 235 22.67 13.56 -0.02
N TYR A 236 22.74 14.14 1.18
CA TYR A 236 22.02 13.68 2.36
C TYR A 236 21.49 14.89 3.14
N GLY A 237 20.18 14.98 3.27
CA GLY A 237 19.54 16.18 3.77
C GLY A 237 19.84 17.39 2.89
N THR A 238 20.31 18.46 3.50
CA THR A 238 20.67 19.72 2.82
C THR A 238 22.15 19.83 2.48
N THR A 239 22.92 18.75 2.57
CA THR A 239 24.38 18.76 2.40
C THR A 239 24.81 17.70 1.38
N LEU A 240 25.88 18.00 0.63
CA LEU A 240 26.57 17.02 -0.20
C LEU A 240 27.72 16.40 0.56
N TYR A 241 27.88 15.09 0.40
CA TYR A 241 28.95 14.31 1.01
C TYR A 241 29.71 13.52 -0.03
N TYR A 242 31.02 13.31 0.23
CA TYR A 242 31.84 12.46 -0.61
C TYR A 242 31.86 11.02 -0.09
N VAL A 243 31.53 10.11 -0.97
CA VAL A 243 31.52 8.66 -0.74
C VAL A 243 32.74 8.05 -1.41
N ARG A 244 33.39 7.09 -0.75
CA ARG A 244 34.46 6.28 -1.29
C ARG A 244 34.19 4.81 -1.04
N ASN A 245 34.17 4.03 -2.12
CA ASN A 245 33.91 2.60 -2.05
C ASN A 245 32.64 2.30 -1.24
N GLY A 246 31.53 2.98 -1.58
CA GLY A 246 30.23 2.78 -0.93
C GLY A 246 30.07 3.34 0.48
N VAL A 247 31.10 3.96 1.05
CA VAL A 247 31.07 4.49 2.43
C VAL A 247 31.41 5.98 2.46
N LEU A 248 30.74 6.75 3.32
CA LEU A 248 31.03 8.16 3.52
C LEU A 248 32.48 8.33 4.02
N ASP A 249 33.31 9.06 3.25
CA ASP A 249 34.71 9.33 3.58
C ASP A 249 34.84 10.63 4.37
N TRP A 250 34.77 10.54 5.71
CA TRP A 250 34.97 11.66 6.63
C TRP A 250 36.31 12.35 6.53
N ASN A 251 37.29 11.71 5.90
CA ASN A 251 38.63 12.28 5.74
C ASN A 251 38.80 13.00 4.40
N TYR A 252 37.81 12.92 3.52
CA TYR A 252 37.90 13.54 2.21
C TYR A 252 38.04 15.05 2.31
N LYS A 253 39.06 15.55 1.62
CA LYS A 253 39.32 16.98 1.47
C LYS A 253 39.76 17.25 0.02
N GLY A 254 39.03 18.09 -0.66
CA GLY A 254 39.33 18.39 -2.07
C GLY A 254 38.12 18.93 -2.81
N LYS A 255 38.16 18.85 -4.14
CA LYS A 255 37.06 19.20 -5.01
C LYS A 255 36.49 17.97 -5.67
N ALA A 256 35.17 17.87 -5.75
CA ALA A 256 34.49 16.83 -6.46
C ALA A 256 33.25 17.38 -7.18
N MET A 257 32.94 16.77 -8.31
CA MET A 257 31.78 17.13 -9.12
C MET A 257 30.54 16.37 -8.67
N TYR A 258 29.45 17.08 -8.53
CA TYR A 258 28.14 16.49 -8.29
C TYR A 258 27.45 16.14 -9.62
N CYS A 259 26.40 15.34 -9.59
CA CYS A 259 25.68 14.87 -10.78
C CYS A 259 25.11 16.02 -11.65
N THR A 260 24.91 17.20 -11.09
CA THR A 260 24.52 18.42 -11.82
C THR A 260 25.62 19.02 -12.68
N GLY A 261 26.82 18.44 -12.73
CA GLY A 261 27.99 18.99 -13.41
C GLY A 261 28.75 20.08 -12.61
N LYS A 262 28.20 20.56 -11.49
CA LYS A 262 28.84 21.58 -10.66
C LYS A 262 29.86 20.96 -9.70
N THR A 263 31.01 21.62 -9.56
CA THR A 263 32.09 21.18 -8.65
C THR A 263 32.02 21.91 -7.34
N TYR A 264 32.07 21.16 -6.23
CA TYR A 264 32.03 21.68 -4.86
C TYR A 264 33.32 21.37 -4.12
N THR A 265 33.57 22.16 -3.07
CA THR A 265 34.74 22.02 -2.20
C THR A 265 34.34 21.26 -0.93
N PHE A 266 35.09 20.21 -0.61
CA PHE A 266 34.82 19.33 0.53
C PHE A 266 35.85 19.50 1.64
N ARG A 267 35.39 19.43 2.90
CA ARG A 267 36.19 19.33 4.10
C ARG A 267 35.52 18.35 5.07
N ASN A 268 36.28 17.42 5.57
CA ASN A 268 35.77 16.34 6.45
C ASN A 268 34.57 15.62 5.82
N GLY A 269 34.68 15.29 4.51
CA GLY A 269 33.66 14.57 3.77
C GLY A 269 32.44 15.37 3.33
N ALA A 270 32.22 16.58 3.89
CA ALA A 270 31.06 17.40 3.59
C ALA A 270 31.43 18.61 2.70
N ALA A 271 30.55 18.99 1.80
CA ALA A 271 30.68 20.20 0.99
C ALA A 271 30.51 21.45 1.87
N ILE A 272 31.40 22.43 1.68
CA ILE A 272 31.39 23.68 2.46
C ILE A 272 30.80 24.86 1.68
N ASP A 273 30.49 24.68 0.40
CA ASP A 273 30.01 25.67 -0.53
C ASP A 273 28.70 25.23 -1.24
N TYR A 274 27.98 24.30 -0.62
CA TYR A 274 26.66 23.84 -1.09
C TYR A 274 25.57 24.22 -0.09
N ASP A 275 24.51 24.81 -0.60
CA ASP A 275 23.31 25.12 0.16
C ASP A 275 22.12 24.34 -0.46
N GLY A 276 21.63 23.36 0.28
CA GLY A 276 20.58 22.46 -0.18
C GLY A 276 19.22 23.14 -0.27
N TYR A 277 18.94 24.13 0.57
CA TYR A 277 17.69 24.89 0.47
C TYR A 277 17.68 25.79 -0.77
N VAL A 278 18.81 26.44 -1.09
CA VAL A 278 18.93 27.22 -2.33
C VAL A 278 18.75 26.31 -3.56
N ALA A 279 19.33 25.12 -3.53
CA ALA A 279 19.17 24.14 -4.61
C ALA A 279 17.73 23.68 -4.80
N ASP A 280 17.01 23.36 -3.73
CA ASP A 280 15.61 22.95 -3.78
C ASP A 280 14.69 24.09 -4.25
N ALA A 281 14.92 25.32 -3.77
CA ALA A 281 14.17 26.48 -4.22
C ALA A 281 14.39 26.77 -5.70
N ALA A 282 15.64 26.65 -6.18
CA ALA A 282 15.96 26.80 -7.58
C ALA A 282 15.28 25.75 -8.46
N GLN A 283 15.26 24.50 -8.00
CA GLN A 283 14.57 23.42 -8.73
C GLN A 283 13.05 23.66 -8.78
N ALA A 284 12.41 24.01 -7.67
CA ALA A 284 11.00 24.36 -7.63
C ALA A 284 10.66 25.52 -8.60
N LEU A 285 11.46 26.58 -8.55
CA LEU A 285 11.29 27.73 -9.45
C LEU A 285 11.45 27.34 -10.93
N ALA A 286 12.41 26.47 -11.24
CA ALA A 286 12.63 25.99 -12.59
C ALA A 286 11.44 25.19 -13.13
N LEU A 287 10.87 24.32 -12.29
CA LEU A 287 9.68 23.53 -12.63
C LEU A 287 8.47 24.46 -12.90
N ILE A 288 8.22 25.42 -12.01
CA ILE A 288 7.12 26.38 -12.19
C ILE A 288 7.31 27.14 -13.51
N LYS A 289 8.50 27.68 -13.77
CA LYS A 289 8.82 28.37 -15.02
C LYS A 289 8.59 27.49 -16.25
N TYR A 290 8.97 26.24 -16.18
CA TYR A 290 8.81 25.30 -17.30
C TYR A 290 7.33 25.02 -17.63
N TYR A 291 6.48 24.81 -16.63
CA TYR A 291 5.06 24.55 -16.87
C TYR A 291 4.31 25.82 -17.29
N GLU A 292 4.56 26.94 -16.63
CA GLU A 292 3.92 28.20 -16.95
C GLU A 292 4.31 28.72 -18.34
N ALA A 293 5.54 28.46 -18.78
CA ALA A 293 5.96 28.81 -20.15
C ALA A 293 5.20 28.04 -21.23
N LYS A 294 4.70 26.81 -20.95
CA LYS A 294 3.85 26.08 -21.90
C LYS A 294 2.50 26.77 -22.14
N GLU A 295 1.99 27.45 -21.12
CA GLU A 295 0.76 28.24 -21.16
C GLU A 295 1.03 29.67 -21.67
N GLY A 296 2.28 30.00 -21.96
CA GLY A 296 2.71 31.32 -22.41
C GLY A 296 2.84 32.37 -21.31
N ASN A 297 2.83 31.94 -20.05
CA ASN A 297 2.92 32.81 -18.88
C ASN A 297 4.37 33.14 -18.53
N THR A 298 4.57 34.24 -17.79
CA THR A 298 5.88 34.65 -17.29
C THR A 298 5.93 34.54 -15.76
N VAL A 299 6.97 33.90 -15.23
CA VAL A 299 7.16 33.68 -13.79
C VAL A 299 8.29 34.55 -13.26
N THR A 300 8.03 35.29 -12.19
CA THR A 300 9.01 36.09 -11.45
C THR A 300 9.10 35.61 -10.01
N LEU A 301 10.30 35.31 -9.52
CA LEU A 301 10.54 34.98 -8.10
C LEU A 301 10.30 36.24 -7.25
N VAL A 302 9.49 36.10 -6.20
CA VAL A 302 9.20 37.14 -5.22
C VAL A 302 10.04 36.94 -3.98
N GLU A 303 9.90 35.75 -3.36
CA GLU A 303 10.64 35.38 -2.15
C GLU A 303 10.81 33.88 -2.08
N ALA A 304 11.74 33.42 -1.25
CA ALA A 304 11.88 32.01 -0.93
C ALA A 304 12.36 31.82 0.51
N GLU A 305 11.89 30.77 1.15
CA GLU A 305 12.19 30.44 2.54
C GLU A 305 12.48 28.95 2.67
N GLY A 306 13.51 28.59 3.46
CA GLY A 306 13.75 27.23 3.89
C GLY A 306 12.84 26.88 5.08
N MET A 307 12.25 25.69 5.06
CA MET A 307 11.36 25.20 6.10
C MET A 307 11.99 23.95 6.75
N PRO A 308 12.87 24.12 7.75
CA PRO A 308 13.71 23.05 8.30
C PRO A 308 13.02 22.18 9.36
N ASP A 309 11.72 22.30 9.57
CA ASP A 309 11.02 21.49 10.56
C ASP A 309 10.82 20.04 10.08
N ASP A 310 10.53 19.13 11.03
CA ASP A 310 10.36 17.70 10.76
C ASP A 310 9.12 17.42 9.88
N VAL A 311 8.17 18.36 9.82
CA VAL A 311 6.94 18.21 9.04
C VAL A 311 7.15 18.64 7.60
N TYR A 312 7.82 19.78 7.38
CA TYR A 312 7.98 20.34 6.03
C TYR A 312 9.31 19.97 5.40
N ASN A 313 10.41 20.10 6.12
CA ASN A 313 11.77 19.81 5.65
C ASN A 313 11.97 20.10 4.15
N GLY A 314 11.53 21.28 3.72
CA GLY A 314 11.48 21.69 2.34
C GLY A 314 11.71 23.18 2.18
N VAL A 315 11.25 23.75 1.08
CA VAL A 315 11.31 25.18 0.81
C VAL A 315 9.95 25.70 0.36
N ALA A 316 9.62 26.94 0.75
CA ALA A 316 8.51 27.69 0.21
C ALA A 316 9.06 28.69 -0.83
N VAL A 317 8.47 28.72 -2.02
CA VAL A 317 8.86 29.64 -3.11
C VAL A 317 7.63 30.42 -3.53
N THR A 318 7.63 31.71 -3.28
CA THR A 318 6.57 32.63 -3.73
C THR A 318 6.94 33.23 -5.08
N VAL A 319 6.07 33.04 -6.05
CA VAL A 319 6.23 33.56 -7.41
C VAL A 319 5.07 34.44 -7.79
N LYS A 320 5.34 35.39 -8.69
CA LYS A 320 4.34 36.15 -9.40
C LYS A 320 4.25 35.60 -10.83
N ILE A 321 3.06 35.19 -11.22
CA ILE A 321 2.75 34.70 -12.57
C ILE A 321 1.99 35.79 -13.32
N ARG A 322 2.49 36.14 -14.50
CA ARG A 322 1.83 37.05 -15.41
C ARG A 322 1.35 36.30 -16.63
N SER A 323 0.04 36.29 -16.81
CA SER A 323 -0.64 35.63 -17.92
C SER A 323 -0.57 36.48 -19.21
N ASN A 324 -0.87 35.84 -20.34
CA ASN A 324 -0.86 36.50 -21.68
C ASN A 324 -1.86 37.64 -21.80
N ASP A 325 -2.94 37.65 -21.04
CA ASP A 325 -3.94 38.73 -20.98
C ASP A 325 -3.48 39.95 -20.13
N GLY A 326 -2.29 39.83 -19.49
CA GLY A 326 -1.69 40.84 -18.66
C GLY A 326 -2.12 40.78 -17.19
N SER A 327 -2.96 39.81 -16.78
CA SER A 327 -3.29 39.58 -15.38
C SER A 327 -2.06 39.09 -14.61
N GLU A 328 -1.96 39.47 -13.33
CA GLU A 328 -0.88 39.05 -12.44
C GLU A 328 -1.46 38.43 -11.19
N GLU A 329 -0.95 37.22 -10.84
CA GLU A 329 -1.35 36.49 -9.64
C GLU A 329 -0.11 36.04 -8.88
N TYR A 330 -0.26 35.88 -7.55
CA TYR A 330 0.80 35.40 -6.65
C TYR A 330 0.48 34.00 -6.17
N TYR A 331 1.48 33.14 -6.27
CA TYR A 331 1.38 31.78 -5.79
C TYR A 331 2.58 31.42 -4.91
N THR A 332 2.34 30.68 -3.83
CA THR A 332 3.40 30.07 -3.04
C THR A 332 3.42 28.57 -3.28
N ALA A 333 4.55 28.08 -3.71
CA ALA A 333 4.81 26.66 -3.90
C ALA A 333 5.67 26.12 -2.76
N ILE A 334 5.26 25.03 -2.14
CA ILE A 334 6.03 24.34 -1.11
C ILE A 334 6.57 23.04 -1.70
N THR A 335 7.86 22.80 -1.51
CA THR A 335 8.45 21.50 -1.82
C THR A 335 8.35 20.61 -0.61
N CYS A 336 7.96 19.36 -0.79
CA CYS A 336 7.97 18.36 0.26
C CYS A 336 8.53 17.04 -0.24
N LYS A 337 9.19 16.31 0.64
CA LYS A 337 9.77 15.00 0.35
C LYS A 337 8.77 13.86 0.54
N ASN A 338 7.69 14.10 1.28
CA ASN A 338 6.70 13.07 1.59
C ASN A 338 5.29 13.58 1.35
N PHE A 339 4.71 13.19 0.23
CA PHE A 339 3.38 13.60 -0.22
C PHE A 339 2.24 13.14 0.72
N GLN A 340 2.38 12.03 1.43
CA GLN A 340 1.31 11.49 2.28
C GLN A 340 1.01 12.34 3.51
N GLN A 341 1.94 13.17 3.96
CA GLN A 341 1.74 14.07 5.10
C GLN A 341 0.86 15.29 4.80
N TYR A 342 0.53 15.54 3.53
CA TYR A 342 -0.12 16.78 3.07
C TYR A 342 -1.52 16.60 2.51
N THR A 343 -2.27 15.60 2.94
CA THR A 343 -3.62 15.28 2.43
C THR A 343 -4.66 16.39 2.65
N ASN A 344 -4.34 17.43 3.41
CA ASN A 344 -5.26 18.53 3.74
C ASN A 344 -4.98 19.83 2.95
N LEU A 345 -4.05 19.83 1.99
CA LEU A 345 -3.70 21.01 1.21
C LEU A 345 -4.54 21.07 -0.07
N THR A 346 -5.20 22.20 -0.28
CA THR A 346 -5.99 22.46 -1.49
C THR A 346 -5.08 23.03 -2.59
N GLY A 347 -5.02 22.35 -3.72
CA GLY A 347 -4.26 22.79 -4.89
C GLY A 347 -2.92 22.06 -5.05
N ILE A 348 -2.96 20.89 -5.66
CA ILE A 348 -1.79 20.07 -5.95
C ILE A 348 -1.51 20.21 -7.45
N MET A 349 -0.31 20.69 -7.82
CA MET A 349 0.23 20.44 -9.15
C MET A 349 0.93 19.08 -9.09
N GLU A 350 0.25 18.04 -9.55
CA GLU A 350 0.86 16.72 -9.75
C GLU A 350 1.85 16.82 -10.92
N ASN A 351 3.13 16.62 -10.63
CA ASN A 351 4.09 16.31 -11.67
C ASN A 351 3.94 14.83 -12.02
N GLU A 352 3.44 14.51 -13.22
CA GLU A 352 3.32 13.12 -13.71
C GLU A 352 4.68 12.49 -14.12
N GLY A 353 5.79 13.14 -13.84
CA GLY A 353 7.13 12.63 -14.08
C GLY A 353 7.67 11.86 -12.86
N ASP A 354 8.46 10.83 -13.09
CA ASP A 354 9.14 9.98 -12.11
C ASP A 354 10.17 10.71 -11.23
N GLY A 355 9.89 11.91 -10.80
CA GLY A 355 10.80 12.75 -10.04
C GLY A 355 10.19 13.29 -8.75
N TYR A 356 10.93 13.21 -7.75
CA TYR A 356 10.77 13.29 -6.31
C TYR A 356 10.59 14.70 -5.70
N LEU A 357 10.41 15.75 -6.47
CA LEU A 357 10.06 17.04 -5.93
C LEU A 357 8.59 17.32 -6.18
N TYR A 358 7.77 17.20 -5.15
CA TYR A 358 6.39 17.64 -5.21
C TYR A 358 6.33 19.13 -4.94
N VAL A 359 5.78 19.89 -5.89
CA VAL A 359 5.46 21.29 -5.71
C VAL A 359 3.99 21.40 -5.35
N ILE A 360 3.69 21.80 -4.13
CA ILE A 360 2.33 22.00 -3.65
C ILE A 360 2.07 23.48 -3.64
N ILE A 361 1.06 23.95 -4.36
CA ILE A 361 0.63 25.34 -4.32
C ILE A 361 -0.31 25.51 -3.14
N VAL A 362 0.05 26.35 -2.18
CA VAL A 362 -0.76 26.69 -1.02
C VAL A 362 -1.19 28.15 -1.12
N ALA A 363 -2.48 28.36 -1.15
CA ALA A 363 -3.05 29.68 -0.98
C ALA A 363 -3.25 29.93 0.53
N GLY A 364 -2.34 30.69 1.19
CA GLY A 364 -2.48 31.02 2.61
C GLY A 364 -1.19 31.48 3.28
N ASN A 365 -1.30 32.16 4.39
CA ASN A 365 -0.18 32.66 5.19
C ASN A 365 0.57 31.50 5.86
N HIS A 366 1.88 31.48 5.70
CA HIS A 366 2.77 30.56 6.40
C HIS A 366 3.07 31.07 7.80
N ASN A 367 3.23 30.16 8.77
CA ASN A 367 3.69 30.52 10.11
C ASN A 367 5.20 30.83 10.05
N GLU A 368 5.57 31.98 10.55
CA GLU A 368 6.92 32.56 10.47
C GLU A 368 7.95 31.93 11.44
N ASP A 369 7.62 30.87 12.16
CA ASP A 369 8.49 30.32 13.21
C ASP A 369 9.39 29.22 12.65
N ASN A 370 10.67 29.50 12.50
CA ASN A 370 11.81 28.68 12.08
C ASN A 370 12.17 28.68 10.58
N SER A 371 11.71 29.63 9.78
CA SER A 371 12.13 29.73 8.38
C SER A 371 13.58 30.23 8.25
N VAL A 372 14.27 29.73 7.22
CA VAL A 372 15.56 30.23 6.78
C VAL A 372 15.33 31.13 5.58
N VAL A 373 15.65 32.42 5.69
CA VAL A 373 15.52 33.36 4.57
C VAL A 373 16.54 33.00 3.49
N LEU A 374 16.08 32.74 2.28
CA LEU A 374 16.91 32.46 1.11
C LEU A 374 17.05 33.71 0.24
N SER A 375 18.28 34.02 -0.14
CA SER A 375 18.55 35.14 -1.04
C SER A 375 18.06 34.82 -2.44
N ASN A 376 17.21 35.70 -3.01
CA ASN A 376 16.72 35.56 -4.39
C ASN A 376 17.89 35.57 -5.40
N ASP A 377 18.92 36.35 -5.14
CA ASP A 377 20.11 36.40 -5.99
C ASP A 377 20.88 35.10 -5.97
N ALA A 378 20.98 34.43 -4.81
CA ALA A 378 21.62 33.15 -4.69
C ALA A 378 20.82 32.05 -5.44
N ILE A 379 19.49 32.05 -5.36
CA ILE A 379 18.62 31.12 -6.07
C ILE A 379 18.73 31.34 -7.59
N LEU A 380 18.67 32.57 -8.06
CA LEU A 380 18.81 32.91 -9.47
C LEU A 380 20.21 32.53 -9.99
N ALA A 381 21.26 32.84 -9.24
CA ALA A 381 22.63 32.47 -9.59
C ALA A 381 22.83 30.93 -9.62
N TYR A 382 22.14 30.21 -8.77
CA TYR A 382 22.14 28.75 -8.81
C TYR A 382 21.45 28.24 -10.09
N LEU A 383 20.30 28.79 -10.45
CA LEU A 383 19.59 28.48 -11.71
C LEU A 383 20.45 28.77 -12.95
N ASP A 384 21.10 29.91 -12.99
CA ASP A 384 21.96 30.30 -14.11
C ASP A 384 23.19 29.38 -14.25
N GLY A 385 23.62 28.75 -13.15
CA GLY A 385 24.73 27.81 -13.13
C GLY A 385 24.33 26.35 -13.37
N MET A 386 23.05 26.07 -13.56
CA MET A 386 22.55 24.71 -13.81
C MET A 386 22.55 24.39 -15.32
N ASP A 387 22.97 23.19 -15.68
CA ASP A 387 22.74 22.67 -17.02
C ASP A 387 21.22 22.51 -17.27
N SER A 388 20.77 22.88 -18.48
CA SER A 388 19.36 22.75 -18.88
C SER A 388 18.83 21.31 -18.73
N PHE A 389 19.70 20.31 -18.86
CA PHE A 389 19.36 18.92 -18.63
C PHE A 389 19.05 18.60 -17.15
N ALA A 390 19.77 19.21 -16.22
CA ALA A 390 19.55 19.07 -14.80
C ALA A 390 18.23 19.71 -14.31
N LEU A 391 17.73 20.71 -15.06
CA LEU A 391 16.42 21.34 -14.80
C LEU A 391 15.23 20.46 -15.22
N LEU A 392 15.43 19.58 -16.21
CA LEU A 392 14.38 18.70 -16.75
C LEU A 392 14.34 17.33 -16.06
N ASN A 393 15.46 16.90 -15.49
CA ASN A 393 15.56 15.64 -14.75
C ASN A 393 15.72 16.00 -13.27
N PRO A 394 14.68 15.91 -12.46
CA PRO A 394 14.80 16.15 -11.04
C PRO A 394 15.87 15.24 -10.47
N ILE A 395 16.82 15.85 -9.76
CA ILE A 395 17.86 15.14 -9.06
C ILE A 395 17.14 14.30 -8.01
N SER A 396 17.28 12.97 -8.10
CA SER A 396 16.81 12.07 -7.05
C SER A 396 17.45 12.52 -5.73
N VAL A 397 16.61 12.84 -4.77
CA VAL A 397 17.01 13.34 -3.44
C VAL A 397 17.19 12.18 -2.49
#